data_30fdbe43777a0492b3d0f8425e4d7051
#
_entry.id   30fdbe43777a0492b3d0f8425e4d7051
#
_cell.length_a   1.000
_cell.length_b   1.000
_cell.length_c   1.000
_cell.angle_alpha   90.00
_cell.angle_beta   90.00
_cell.angle_gamma   90.00
#
_symmetry.space_group_name_H-M   'P 1'
#
loop_
_entity.id
_entity.type
_entity.pdbx_description
1 polymer ?
#
loop_
_entity_poly.entity_id
_entity_poly.type
_entity_poly.pdbx_seq_one_letter_code
_entity_poly.pdbx_strand_id
1 'polypeptide(L)'
;MILEKIIDTYKENSKIEKARLFKDCPILSFMLKLGERNFMNISKNINKIISILFAICLISIILLMPANSIVLLLSVPIILAATYYNYGLLDFTFILIGTILVGFLFLDSKSIIFETIPVVLNSVVLILLTRSNLTDKRQIAINFIITSLIFVGIYKYQMLEEGLNITKMADELSSIVKTNSTYDLPENTFELAMSLYPGILSTISLIYSILSIKLLKNFMAYKKLGSDMGPLNKERISKREFLIIIGISIIIYYLIASTTAIKEEYILVNIMWIINSILFFNGMATYDYIISRRSSNLTRGMRWFFVIIFLYFFTIIFILLGIADIFADFRHIRRENGREF
;
A
#
# COMPACT_ATOMS: atom_id res chain seq x y z
N MET A 1 -29.24 13.84 11.40
CA MET A 1 -29.89 15.15 11.61
C MET A 1 -31.19 15.06 12.42
N ILE A 2 -32.23 14.28 12.03
CA ILE A 2 -33.49 14.15 12.83
C ILE A 2 -33.25 13.37 14.13
N LEU A 3 -32.54 12.25 14.09
CA LEU A 3 -32.19 11.44 15.26
C LEU A 3 -31.23 12.16 16.23
N GLU A 4 -30.30 12.96 15.74
CA GLU A 4 -29.44 13.79 16.60
C GLU A 4 -30.25 14.87 17.33
N LYS A 5 -31.16 15.53 16.65
CA LYS A 5 -32.06 16.50 17.28
C LYS A 5 -32.96 15.89 18.35
N ILE A 6 -33.45 14.68 18.12
CA ILE A 6 -34.26 13.94 19.12
C ILE A 6 -33.39 13.56 20.32
N ILE A 7 -32.17 13.09 20.09
CA ILE A 7 -31.23 12.74 21.18
C ILE A 7 -30.81 13.97 21.98
N ASP A 8 -30.55 15.09 21.33
CA ASP A 8 -30.15 16.32 22.01
C ASP A 8 -31.32 16.94 22.79
N THR A 9 -32.54 16.93 22.23
CA THR A 9 -33.76 17.38 22.95
C THR A 9 -34.07 16.46 24.15
N TYR A 10 -33.83 15.15 24.03
CA TYR A 10 -33.99 14.21 25.15
C TYR A 10 -32.92 14.41 26.22
N LYS A 11 -31.68 14.73 25.84
CA LYS A 11 -30.57 15.06 26.74
C LYS A 11 -30.83 16.36 27.52
N GLU A 12 -31.38 17.36 26.87
CA GLU A 12 -31.65 18.67 27.47
C GLU A 12 -32.82 18.60 28.47
N ASN A 13 -33.92 17.96 28.08
CA ASN A 13 -35.04 17.73 28.98
C ASN A 13 -34.70 16.80 30.16
N SER A 14 -33.85 15.77 29.93
CA SER A 14 -33.39 14.88 30.99
C SER A 14 -32.46 15.60 32.01
N LYS A 15 -31.70 16.61 31.59
CA LYS A 15 -30.86 17.41 32.47
C LYS A 15 -31.69 18.31 33.41
N ILE A 16 -32.77 18.88 32.91
CA ILE A 16 -33.63 19.80 33.67
C ILE A 16 -34.46 19.02 34.70
N GLU A 17 -35.01 17.88 34.33
CA GLU A 17 -35.78 17.00 35.23
C GLU A 17 -34.87 16.31 36.28
N LYS A 18 -33.69 15.86 35.87
CA LYS A 18 -32.67 15.32 36.79
C LYS A 18 -32.25 16.33 37.84
N ALA A 19 -32.00 17.57 37.46
CA ALA A 19 -31.55 18.61 38.43
C ALA A 19 -32.56 18.86 39.55
N ARG A 20 -33.86 18.62 39.34
CA ARG A 20 -34.94 18.75 40.35
C ARG A 20 -35.11 17.51 41.23
N LEU A 21 -34.93 16.30 40.69
CA LEU A 21 -35.10 15.03 41.44
C LEU A 21 -33.85 14.59 42.23
N PHE A 22 -32.67 15.15 41.92
CA PHE A 22 -31.42 14.68 42.45
C PHE A 22 -30.97 15.31 43.77
N LYS A 23 -31.69 16.31 44.29
CA LYS A 23 -31.30 16.94 45.56
C LYS A 23 -31.51 16.05 46.80
N ASP A 24 -32.39 15.04 46.70
CA ASP A 24 -32.90 14.35 47.88
C ASP A 24 -32.75 12.82 47.95
N CYS A 25 -32.12 12.16 46.98
CA CYS A 25 -31.95 10.70 47.02
C CYS A 25 -30.63 10.17 46.44
N PRO A 26 -29.60 9.91 47.26
CA PRO A 26 -28.30 9.45 46.79
C PRO A 26 -28.32 8.06 46.09
N ILE A 27 -29.28 7.22 46.46
CA ILE A 27 -29.45 5.87 45.88
C ILE A 27 -29.94 5.95 44.40
N LEU A 28 -30.89 6.87 44.14
CA LEU A 28 -31.39 7.06 42.76
C LEU A 28 -30.32 7.63 41.83
N SER A 29 -29.47 8.51 42.35
CA SER A 29 -28.30 9.06 41.65
C SER A 29 -27.31 7.97 41.27
N PHE A 30 -27.05 7.02 42.18
CA PHE A 30 -26.14 5.91 41.94
C PHE A 30 -26.71 4.92 40.89
N MET A 31 -27.99 4.57 40.99
CA MET A 31 -28.65 3.68 40.00
C MET A 31 -28.71 4.26 38.59
N LEU A 32 -28.98 5.57 38.47
CA LEU A 32 -28.99 6.23 37.17
C LEU A 32 -27.59 6.35 36.55
N LYS A 33 -26.56 6.62 37.36
CA LYS A 33 -25.16 6.58 36.89
C LYS A 33 -24.72 5.18 36.45
N LEU A 34 -25.18 4.13 37.14
CA LEU A 34 -24.96 2.74 36.73
C LEU A 34 -25.72 2.40 35.41
N GLY A 35 -26.97 2.84 35.26
CA GLY A 35 -27.76 2.69 34.06
C GLY A 35 -27.15 3.43 32.87
N GLU A 36 -26.69 4.67 33.04
CA GLU A 36 -26.02 5.45 32.00
C GLU A 36 -24.68 4.82 31.57
N ARG A 37 -23.87 4.33 32.52
CA ARG A 37 -22.61 3.62 32.20
C ARG A 37 -22.87 2.33 31.43
N ASN A 38 -23.87 1.54 31.84
CA ASN A 38 -24.21 0.31 31.15
C ASN A 38 -24.78 0.58 29.77
N PHE A 39 -25.66 1.58 29.62
CA PHE A 39 -26.22 1.95 28.33
C PHE A 39 -25.18 2.49 27.35
N MET A 40 -24.26 3.36 27.83
CA MET A 40 -23.14 3.83 26.99
C MET A 40 -22.20 2.70 26.61
N ASN A 41 -21.94 1.73 27.47
CA ASN A 41 -21.11 0.58 27.15
C ASN A 41 -21.81 -0.36 26.15
N ILE A 42 -23.11 -0.59 26.28
CA ILE A 42 -23.89 -1.38 25.34
C ILE A 42 -23.92 -0.71 23.96
N SER A 43 -24.19 0.59 23.89
CA SER A 43 -24.16 1.37 22.64
C SER A 43 -22.76 1.33 21.98
N LYS A 44 -21.70 1.45 22.76
CA LYS A 44 -20.33 1.37 22.28
C LYS A 44 -19.97 0.00 21.72
N ASN A 45 -20.44 -1.07 22.38
CA ASN A 45 -20.23 -2.45 21.92
C ASN A 45 -21.04 -2.75 20.66
N ILE A 46 -22.28 -2.29 20.56
CA ILE A 46 -23.11 -2.45 19.36
C ILE A 46 -22.47 -1.73 18.16
N ASN A 47 -22.03 -0.48 18.32
CA ASN A 47 -21.36 0.26 17.27
C ASN A 47 -20.06 -0.43 16.81
N LYS A 48 -19.34 -1.05 17.75
CA LYS A 48 -18.15 -1.83 17.46
C LYS A 48 -18.47 -3.08 16.61
N ILE A 49 -19.49 -3.84 17.00
CA ILE A 49 -19.95 -5.03 16.27
C ILE A 49 -20.39 -4.65 14.85
N ILE A 50 -21.20 -3.59 14.71
CA ILE A 50 -21.65 -3.08 13.40
C ILE A 50 -20.44 -2.72 12.53
N SER A 51 -19.44 -2.05 13.08
CA SER A 51 -18.22 -1.67 12.33
C SER A 51 -17.41 -2.88 11.91
N ILE A 52 -17.31 -3.92 12.73
CA ILE A 52 -16.64 -5.18 12.39
C ILE A 52 -17.38 -5.90 11.25
N LEU A 53 -18.71 -6.02 11.36
CA LEU A 53 -19.54 -6.61 10.31
C LEU A 53 -19.43 -5.82 9.00
N PHE A 54 -19.43 -4.49 9.07
CA PHE A 54 -19.25 -3.64 7.89
C PHE A 54 -17.89 -3.85 7.24
N ALA A 55 -16.81 -3.97 8.04
CA ALA A 55 -15.47 -4.26 7.53
C ALA A 55 -15.41 -5.64 6.83
N ILE A 56 -16.02 -6.68 7.43
CA ILE A 56 -16.11 -8.01 6.83
C ILE A 56 -16.91 -7.95 5.52
N CYS A 57 -18.08 -7.28 5.51
CA CYS A 57 -18.87 -7.13 4.29
C CYS A 57 -18.12 -6.39 3.18
N LEU A 58 -17.45 -5.29 3.53
CA LEU A 58 -16.68 -4.50 2.55
C LEU A 58 -15.55 -5.32 1.95
N ILE A 59 -14.77 -6.01 2.77
CA ILE A 59 -13.69 -6.89 2.33
C ILE A 59 -14.25 -8.03 1.48
N SER A 60 -15.39 -8.63 1.90
CA SER A 60 -16.04 -9.71 1.16
C SER A 60 -16.53 -9.27 -0.22
N ILE A 61 -17.17 -8.11 -0.31
CA ILE A 61 -17.60 -7.53 -1.60
C ILE A 61 -16.39 -7.33 -2.52
N ILE A 62 -15.32 -6.80 -1.99
CA ILE A 62 -14.10 -6.58 -2.75
C ILE A 62 -13.51 -7.94 -3.22
N LEU A 63 -13.47 -8.97 -2.38
CA LEU A 63 -12.97 -10.32 -2.72
C LEU A 63 -13.84 -11.02 -3.78
N LEU A 64 -15.13 -10.75 -3.83
CA LEU A 64 -16.06 -11.35 -4.77
C LEU A 64 -16.10 -10.66 -6.15
N MET A 65 -15.35 -9.57 -6.35
CA MET A 65 -15.28 -8.85 -7.63
C MET A 65 -14.15 -9.39 -8.53
N PRO A 66 -14.43 -10.29 -9.50
CA PRO A 66 -13.40 -10.99 -10.27
C PRO A 66 -12.53 -10.09 -11.17
N ALA A 67 -12.99 -8.88 -11.51
CA ALA A 67 -12.28 -7.97 -12.41
C ALA A 67 -11.17 -7.13 -11.73
N ASN A 68 -10.99 -7.24 -10.41
CA ASN A 68 -10.20 -6.27 -9.64
C ASN A 68 -9.12 -6.91 -8.75
N SER A 69 -8.59 -8.07 -9.11
CA SER A 69 -7.61 -8.80 -8.28
C SER A 69 -6.41 -7.94 -7.83
N ILE A 70 -5.89 -7.07 -8.70
CA ILE A 70 -4.78 -6.16 -8.35
C ILE A 70 -5.24 -5.12 -7.32
N VAL A 71 -6.41 -4.52 -7.52
CA VAL A 71 -6.96 -3.52 -6.58
C VAL A 71 -7.23 -4.16 -5.21
N LEU A 72 -7.66 -5.41 -5.21
CA LEU A 72 -7.85 -6.23 -4.02
C LEU A 72 -6.55 -6.47 -3.26
N LEU A 73 -5.55 -6.97 -3.96
CA LEU A 73 -4.22 -7.23 -3.40
C LEU A 73 -3.57 -5.95 -2.84
N LEU A 74 -3.93 -4.78 -3.36
CA LEU A 74 -3.40 -3.50 -2.93
C LEU A 74 -4.21 -2.86 -1.79
N SER A 75 -5.54 -2.88 -1.83
CA SER A 75 -6.38 -2.13 -0.89
C SER A 75 -6.71 -2.90 0.38
N VAL A 76 -7.06 -4.17 0.25
CA VAL A 76 -7.52 -4.98 1.39
C VAL A 76 -6.49 -5.12 2.50
N PRO A 77 -5.19 -5.36 2.25
CA PRO A 77 -4.19 -5.42 3.31
C PRO A 77 -4.08 -4.12 4.12
N ILE A 78 -4.24 -2.97 3.46
CA ILE A 78 -4.21 -1.66 4.15
C ILE A 78 -5.44 -1.51 5.06
N ILE A 79 -6.63 -1.89 4.56
CA ILE A 79 -7.88 -1.85 5.33
C ILE A 79 -7.77 -2.79 6.53
N LEU A 80 -7.31 -4.03 6.34
CA LEU A 80 -7.11 -4.99 7.41
C LEU A 80 -6.11 -4.48 8.45
N ALA A 81 -4.98 -3.92 8.04
CA ALA A 81 -4.02 -3.33 8.95
C ALA A 81 -4.60 -2.12 9.71
N ALA A 82 -5.41 -1.29 9.05
CA ALA A 82 -6.10 -0.17 9.70
C ALA A 82 -7.13 -0.64 10.74
N THR A 83 -7.84 -1.76 10.51
CA THR A 83 -8.76 -2.34 11.51
C THR A 83 -8.02 -2.80 12.76
N TYR A 84 -6.81 -3.35 12.62
CA TYR A 84 -5.96 -3.68 13.76
C TYR A 84 -5.69 -2.46 14.64
N TYR A 85 -5.34 -1.32 14.06
CA TYR A 85 -5.08 -0.08 14.81
C TYR A 85 -6.34 0.56 15.38
N ASN A 86 -7.49 0.28 14.81
CA ASN A 86 -8.76 0.85 15.28
C ASN A 86 -9.39 0.03 16.41
N TYR A 87 -9.31 -1.29 16.35
CA TYR A 87 -10.08 -2.19 17.22
C TYR A 87 -9.19 -3.10 18.09
N GLY A 88 -7.90 -3.22 17.77
CA GLY A 88 -6.97 -4.09 18.49
C GLY A 88 -6.86 -5.49 17.92
N LEU A 89 -6.01 -6.32 18.57
CA LEU A 89 -5.64 -7.64 18.07
C LEU A 89 -6.82 -8.61 17.99
N LEU A 90 -7.66 -8.67 19.01
CA LEU A 90 -8.78 -9.62 19.05
C LEU A 90 -9.78 -9.38 17.92
N ASP A 91 -10.19 -8.13 17.73
CA ASP A 91 -11.16 -7.78 16.70
C ASP A 91 -10.58 -7.93 15.29
N PHE A 92 -9.31 -7.59 15.11
CA PHE A 92 -8.57 -7.88 13.89
C PHE A 92 -8.58 -9.38 13.56
N THR A 93 -8.34 -10.23 14.56
CA THR A 93 -8.38 -11.70 14.37
C THR A 93 -9.77 -12.17 13.95
N PHE A 94 -10.85 -11.64 14.54
CA PHE A 94 -12.22 -11.95 14.11
C PHE A 94 -12.50 -11.52 12.67
N ILE A 95 -12.08 -10.31 12.28
CA ILE A 95 -12.24 -9.82 10.89
C ILE A 95 -11.45 -10.71 9.93
N LEU A 96 -10.24 -11.09 10.29
CA LEU A 96 -9.39 -11.95 9.48
C LEU A 96 -9.98 -13.35 9.30
N ILE A 97 -10.44 -13.97 10.38
CA ILE A 97 -11.15 -15.27 10.32
C ILE A 97 -12.41 -15.14 9.48
N GLY A 98 -13.21 -14.09 9.68
CA GLY A 98 -14.41 -13.83 8.89
C GLY A 98 -14.10 -13.69 7.39
N THR A 99 -13.03 -12.97 7.04
CA THR A 99 -12.57 -12.81 5.66
C THR A 99 -12.16 -14.14 5.04
N ILE A 100 -11.40 -14.96 5.78
CA ILE A 100 -10.99 -16.30 5.33
C ILE A 100 -12.22 -17.21 5.15
N LEU A 101 -13.15 -17.21 6.10
CA LEU A 101 -14.38 -18.01 6.01
C LEU A 101 -15.23 -17.62 4.79
N VAL A 102 -15.37 -16.33 4.51
CA VAL A 102 -16.06 -15.86 3.30
C VAL A 102 -15.31 -16.33 2.04
N GLY A 103 -13.97 -16.27 2.02
CA GLY A 103 -13.18 -16.85 0.95
C GLY A 103 -13.53 -18.33 0.72
N PHE A 104 -13.54 -19.14 1.78
CA PHE A 104 -13.88 -20.56 1.69
C PHE A 104 -15.31 -20.84 1.24
N LEU A 105 -16.26 -19.96 1.51
CA LEU A 105 -17.66 -20.15 1.14
C LEU A 105 -17.96 -19.77 -0.32
N PHE A 106 -17.26 -18.79 -0.86
CA PHE A 106 -17.62 -18.15 -2.13
C PHE A 106 -16.54 -18.25 -3.21
N LEU A 107 -15.28 -18.55 -2.85
CA LEU A 107 -14.18 -18.70 -3.77
C LEU A 107 -13.82 -20.19 -3.94
N ASP A 108 -13.30 -20.54 -5.10
CA ASP A 108 -12.69 -21.85 -5.30
C ASP A 108 -11.36 -21.97 -4.53
N SER A 109 -10.89 -23.19 -4.33
CA SER A 109 -9.67 -23.44 -3.55
C SER A 109 -8.44 -22.73 -4.10
N LYS A 110 -8.40 -22.47 -5.42
CA LYS A 110 -7.32 -21.76 -6.09
C LYS A 110 -7.34 -20.29 -5.76
N SER A 111 -8.48 -19.61 -5.92
CA SER A 111 -8.64 -18.19 -5.58
C SER A 111 -8.37 -17.92 -4.11
N ILE A 112 -8.68 -18.86 -3.20
CA ILE A 112 -8.31 -18.72 -1.79
C ILE A 112 -6.79 -18.63 -1.62
N ILE A 113 -6.04 -19.52 -2.27
CA ILE A 113 -4.58 -19.56 -2.16
C ILE A 113 -3.95 -18.31 -2.76
N PHE A 114 -4.46 -17.82 -3.91
CA PHE A 114 -3.83 -16.73 -4.65
C PHE A 114 -4.31 -15.34 -4.29
N GLU A 115 -5.52 -15.21 -3.77
CA GLU A 115 -6.09 -13.93 -3.42
C GLU A 115 -6.11 -13.72 -1.90
N THR A 116 -6.64 -14.67 -1.14
CA THR A 116 -6.86 -14.49 0.30
C THR A 116 -5.58 -14.60 1.11
N ILE A 117 -4.75 -15.63 0.87
CA ILE A 117 -3.51 -15.84 1.65
C ILE A 117 -2.53 -14.67 1.46
N PRO A 118 -2.23 -14.19 0.25
CA PRO A 118 -1.36 -13.05 0.05
C PRO A 118 -1.85 -11.76 0.69
N VAL A 119 -3.17 -11.52 0.64
CA VAL A 119 -3.79 -10.35 1.29
C VAL A 119 -3.59 -10.40 2.81
N VAL A 120 -3.84 -11.56 3.43
CA VAL A 120 -3.63 -11.77 4.87
C VAL A 120 -2.16 -11.61 5.23
N LEU A 121 -1.26 -12.27 4.49
CA LEU A 121 0.18 -12.19 4.74
C LEU A 121 0.67 -10.75 4.66
N ASN A 122 0.26 -10.03 3.62
CA ASN A 122 0.69 -8.64 3.41
C ASN A 122 0.13 -7.70 4.50
N SER A 123 -1.10 -7.94 5.00
CA SER A 123 -1.64 -7.16 6.11
C SER A 123 -0.86 -7.37 7.41
N VAL A 124 -0.45 -8.60 7.70
CA VAL A 124 0.40 -8.92 8.87
C VAL A 124 1.77 -8.25 8.73
N VAL A 125 2.38 -8.33 7.55
CA VAL A 125 3.66 -7.66 7.28
C VAL A 125 3.55 -6.14 7.51
N LEU A 126 2.50 -5.51 7.01
CA LEU A 126 2.27 -4.08 7.21
C LEU A 126 2.14 -3.71 8.69
N ILE A 127 1.41 -4.51 9.48
CA ILE A 127 1.27 -4.29 10.93
C ILE A 127 2.64 -4.42 11.63
N LEU A 128 3.39 -5.48 11.33
CA LEU A 128 4.70 -5.70 11.94
C LEU A 128 5.69 -4.58 11.60
N LEU A 129 5.72 -4.15 10.34
CA LEU A 129 6.61 -3.08 9.90
C LEU A 129 6.25 -1.73 10.52
N THR A 130 4.98 -1.36 10.52
CA THR A 130 4.53 -0.06 11.06
C THR A 130 4.64 0.02 12.59
N ARG A 131 4.67 -1.12 13.30
CA ARG A 131 4.98 -1.21 14.75
C ARG A 131 6.46 -1.27 15.06
N SER A 132 7.29 -1.58 14.07
CA SER A 132 8.74 -1.68 14.30
C SER A 132 9.37 -0.30 14.51
N ASN A 133 10.49 -0.26 15.22
CA ASN A 133 11.30 0.94 15.41
C ASN A 133 12.21 1.24 14.19
N LEU A 134 11.92 0.65 13.03
CA LEU A 134 12.66 0.89 11.82
C LEU A 134 12.32 2.27 11.23
N THR A 135 13.29 2.88 10.56
CA THR A 135 13.05 4.12 9.81
C THR A 135 12.07 3.86 8.66
N ASP A 136 11.32 4.91 8.26
CA ASP A 136 10.30 4.83 7.20
C ASP A 136 10.87 4.22 5.91
N LYS A 137 12.07 4.61 5.52
CA LYS A 137 12.76 4.03 4.35
C LYS A 137 12.97 2.52 4.48
N ARG A 138 13.42 2.04 5.64
CA ARG A 138 13.63 0.61 5.86
C ARG A 138 12.32 -0.15 5.85
N GLN A 139 11.27 0.41 6.43
CA GLN A 139 9.93 -0.19 6.38
C GLN A 139 9.44 -0.30 4.93
N ILE A 140 9.57 0.77 4.12
CA ILE A 140 9.23 0.74 2.70
C ILE A 140 10.07 -0.30 1.95
N ALA A 141 11.38 -0.34 2.17
CA ALA A 141 12.27 -1.27 1.47
C ALA A 141 11.94 -2.73 1.78
N ILE A 142 11.71 -3.07 3.05
CA ILE A 142 11.34 -4.43 3.46
C ILE A 142 9.97 -4.81 2.89
N ASN A 143 8.97 -3.91 3.00
CA ASN A 143 7.65 -4.14 2.43
C ASN A 143 7.71 -4.33 0.92
N PHE A 144 8.49 -3.52 0.22
CA PHE A 144 8.74 -3.65 -1.21
C PHE A 144 9.28 -5.03 -1.59
N ILE A 145 10.31 -5.52 -0.90
CA ILE A 145 10.91 -6.83 -1.17
C ILE A 145 9.88 -7.93 -0.96
N ILE A 146 9.18 -7.95 0.18
CA ILE A 146 8.22 -8.99 0.51
C ILE A 146 7.04 -8.96 -0.47
N THR A 147 6.48 -7.78 -0.75
CA THR A 147 5.34 -7.64 -1.67
C THR A 147 5.73 -8.00 -3.11
N SER A 148 6.96 -7.65 -3.56
CA SER A 148 7.47 -8.06 -4.86
C SER A 148 7.57 -9.57 -4.99
N LEU A 149 8.11 -10.24 -3.97
CA LEU A 149 8.20 -11.71 -3.96
C LEU A 149 6.82 -12.37 -4.00
N ILE A 150 5.86 -11.83 -3.25
CA ILE A 150 4.48 -12.32 -3.24
C ILE A 150 3.87 -12.16 -4.65
N PHE A 151 3.92 -10.97 -5.24
CA PHE A 151 3.28 -10.70 -6.54
C PHE A 151 3.91 -11.48 -7.68
N VAL A 152 5.24 -11.50 -7.75
CA VAL A 152 5.96 -12.27 -8.76
C VAL A 152 5.72 -13.78 -8.58
N GLY A 153 5.71 -14.26 -7.34
CA GLY A 153 5.44 -15.66 -7.01
C GLY A 153 4.03 -16.10 -7.41
N ILE A 154 3.01 -15.32 -7.08
CA ILE A 154 1.62 -15.59 -7.46
C ILE A 154 1.48 -15.61 -8.98
N TYR A 155 1.96 -14.58 -9.65
CA TYR A 155 1.85 -14.48 -11.11
C TYR A 155 2.57 -15.63 -11.81
N LYS A 156 3.79 -15.97 -11.35
CA LYS A 156 4.52 -17.12 -11.88
C LYS A 156 3.77 -18.43 -11.71
N TYR A 157 3.14 -18.61 -10.54
CA TYR A 157 2.37 -19.82 -10.29
C TYR A 157 1.11 -19.88 -11.18
N GLN A 158 0.38 -18.77 -11.31
CA GLN A 158 -0.79 -18.70 -12.21
C GLN A 158 -0.40 -19.05 -13.66
N MET A 159 0.70 -18.50 -14.16
CA MET A 159 1.23 -18.84 -15.47
C MET A 159 1.50 -20.35 -15.62
N LEU A 160 2.12 -20.96 -14.60
CA LEU A 160 2.43 -22.39 -14.64
C LEU A 160 1.16 -23.26 -14.64
N GLU A 161 0.15 -22.86 -13.89
CA GLU A 161 -1.11 -23.57 -13.78
C GLU A 161 -1.92 -23.53 -15.08
N GLU A 162 -1.91 -22.37 -15.76
CA GLU A 162 -2.55 -22.18 -17.05
C GLU A 162 -1.74 -22.79 -18.21
N GLY A 163 -0.59 -23.39 -17.90
CA GLY A 163 0.32 -23.96 -18.91
C GLY A 163 0.93 -22.91 -19.82
N LEU A 164 0.93 -21.64 -19.36
CA LEU A 164 1.52 -20.53 -20.07
C LEU A 164 3.03 -20.44 -19.76
N ASN A 165 3.78 -20.06 -20.77
CA ASN A 165 5.17 -19.65 -20.64
C ASN A 165 5.41 -18.37 -21.43
N ILE A 166 6.56 -17.75 -21.24
CA ILE A 166 6.91 -16.48 -21.90
C ILE A 166 6.78 -16.58 -23.42
N THR A 167 7.22 -17.69 -24.00
CA THR A 167 7.17 -17.92 -25.47
C THR A 167 5.73 -17.98 -25.96
N LYS A 168 4.85 -18.79 -25.33
CA LYS A 168 3.44 -18.85 -25.73
C LYS A 168 2.74 -17.50 -25.62
N MET A 169 2.98 -16.77 -24.53
CA MET A 169 2.41 -15.42 -24.36
C MET A 169 2.94 -14.44 -25.42
N ALA A 170 4.21 -14.56 -25.78
CA ALA A 170 4.82 -13.75 -26.83
C ALA A 170 4.21 -14.08 -28.22
N ASP A 171 3.97 -15.37 -28.52
CA ASP A 171 3.34 -15.79 -29.74
C ASP A 171 1.90 -15.29 -29.84
N GLU A 172 1.12 -15.39 -28.78
CA GLU A 172 -0.24 -14.84 -28.71
C GLU A 172 -0.25 -13.33 -28.94
N LEU A 173 0.61 -12.59 -28.24
CA LEU A 173 0.73 -11.14 -28.41
C LEU A 173 1.16 -10.77 -29.83
N SER A 174 2.15 -11.48 -30.37
CA SER A 174 2.64 -11.31 -31.74
C SER A 174 1.51 -11.50 -32.76
N SER A 175 0.69 -12.54 -32.57
CA SER A 175 -0.46 -12.82 -33.46
C SER A 175 -1.50 -11.69 -33.43
N ILE A 176 -1.82 -11.15 -32.25
CA ILE A 176 -2.74 -10.03 -32.09
C ILE A 176 -2.20 -8.76 -32.76
N VAL A 177 -0.91 -8.47 -32.54
CA VAL A 177 -0.28 -7.27 -33.12
C VAL A 177 -0.18 -7.39 -34.67
N LYS A 178 0.25 -8.53 -35.18
CA LYS A 178 0.32 -8.78 -36.64
C LYS A 178 -1.05 -8.68 -37.33
N THR A 179 -2.12 -9.06 -36.64
CA THR A 179 -3.48 -8.95 -37.16
C THR A 179 -3.98 -7.49 -37.20
N ASN A 180 -3.54 -6.67 -36.25
CA ASN A 180 -4.04 -5.30 -36.05
C ASN A 180 -3.09 -4.19 -36.50
N SER A 181 -1.86 -4.50 -36.90
CA SER A 181 -0.86 -3.50 -37.32
C SER A 181 -0.08 -3.93 -38.55
N THR A 182 0.35 -2.95 -39.35
CA THR A 182 1.24 -3.13 -40.50
C THR A 182 2.72 -3.15 -40.15
N TYR A 183 3.05 -3.07 -38.86
CA TYR A 183 4.44 -3.04 -38.38
C TYR A 183 4.94 -4.46 -38.13
N ASP A 184 6.01 -4.86 -38.82
CA ASP A 184 6.74 -6.08 -38.53
C ASP A 184 7.78 -5.82 -37.44
N LEU A 185 7.43 -6.18 -36.20
CA LEU A 185 8.37 -6.13 -35.09
C LEU A 185 9.16 -7.44 -35.01
N PRO A 186 10.47 -7.41 -34.67
CA PRO A 186 11.25 -8.62 -34.43
C PRO A 186 10.59 -9.53 -33.39
N GLU A 187 10.57 -10.83 -33.63
CA GLU A 187 9.93 -11.82 -32.72
C GLU A 187 10.49 -11.76 -31.30
N ASN A 188 11.78 -11.54 -31.15
CA ASN A 188 12.45 -11.36 -29.85
C ASN A 188 11.88 -10.18 -29.02
N THR A 189 11.25 -9.19 -29.67
CA THR A 189 10.66 -8.02 -28.98
C THR A 189 9.49 -8.44 -28.11
N PHE A 190 8.66 -9.37 -28.58
CA PHE A 190 7.51 -9.86 -27.83
C PHE A 190 7.94 -10.74 -26.64
N GLU A 191 8.92 -11.62 -26.84
CA GLU A 191 9.49 -12.40 -25.73
C GLU A 191 10.10 -11.50 -24.66
N LEU A 192 10.85 -10.48 -25.05
CA LEU A 192 11.46 -9.52 -24.13
C LEU A 192 10.38 -8.73 -23.38
N ALA A 193 9.33 -8.27 -24.07
CA ALA A 193 8.22 -7.57 -23.46
C ALA A 193 7.49 -8.45 -22.41
N MET A 194 7.21 -9.71 -22.75
CA MET A 194 6.59 -10.65 -21.82
C MET A 194 7.50 -11.00 -20.65
N SER A 195 8.82 -11.06 -20.86
CA SER A 195 9.78 -11.33 -19.81
C SER A 195 9.90 -10.22 -18.74
N LEU A 196 9.38 -9.01 -19.03
CA LEU A 196 9.41 -7.85 -18.11
C LEU A 196 8.41 -7.95 -16.95
N TYR A 197 7.53 -8.95 -16.90
CA TYR A 197 6.52 -9.03 -15.84
C TYR A 197 7.08 -8.93 -14.40
N PRO A 198 8.24 -9.53 -14.04
CA PRO A 198 8.78 -9.38 -12.69
C PRO A 198 9.16 -7.92 -12.37
N GLY A 199 9.73 -7.20 -13.34
CA GLY A 199 10.09 -5.78 -13.20
C GLY A 199 8.85 -4.90 -13.02
N ILE A 200 7.81 -5.13 -13.82
CA ILE A 200 6.54 -4.40 -13.74
C ILE A 200 5.86 -4.65 -12.39
N LEU A 201 5.72 -5.91 -11.97
CA LEU A 201 5.13 -6.26 -10.68
C LEU A 201 5.94 -5.70 -9.51
N SER A 202 7.27 -5.68 -9.61
CA SER A 202 8.13 -5.03 -8.61
C SER A 202 7.90 -3.51 -8.57
N THR A 203 7.68 -2.85 -9.70
CA THR A 203 7.34 -1.42 -9.72
C THR A 203 6.00 -1.15 -9.04
N ILE A 204 4.98 -1.96 -9.31
CA ILE A 204 3.68 -1.90 -8.63
C ILE A 204 3.86 -2.10 -7.12
N SER A 205 4.70 -3.07 -6.72
CA SER A 205 5.01 -3.34 -5.32
C SER A 205 5.73 -2.17 -4.64
N LEU A 206 6.59 -1.44 -5.35
CA LEU A 206 7.26 -0.24 -4.84
C LEU A 206 6.26 0.89 -4.57
N ILE A 207 5.38 1.16 -5.53
CA ILE A 207 4.30 2.15 -5.38
C ILE A 207 3.43 1.79 -4.19
N TYR A 208 2.98 0.54 -4.13
CA TYR A 208 2.17 0.02 -3.05
C TYR A 208 2.84 0.18 -1.69
N SER A 209 4.12 -0.15 -1.59
CA SER A 209 4.87 -0.08 -0.32
C SER A 209 4.99 1.35 0.20
N ILE A 210 5.23 2.30 -0.70
CA ILE A 210 5.26 3.73 -0.36
C ILE A 210 3.89 4.19 0.14
N LEU A 211 2.83 3.88 -0.62
CA LEU A 211 1.48 4.32 -0.30
C LEU A 211 0.93 3.66 0.97
N SER A 212 1.10 2.34 1.13
CA SER A 212 0.56 1.60 2.27
C SER A 212 1.19 2.02 3.60
N ILE A 213 2.52 2.14 3.65
CA ILE A 213 3.22 2.60 4.85
C ILE A 213 2.81 4.04 5.20
N LYS A 214 2.76 4.93 4.19
CA LYS A 214 2.36 6.31 4.40
C LYS A 214 0.92 6.43 4.89
N LEU A 215 -0.02 5.74 4.27
CA LEU A 215 -1.43 5.77 4.65
C LEU A 215 -1.63 5.24 6.07
N LEU A 216 -0.99 4.13 6.42
CA LEU A 216 -1.10 3.55 7.76
C LEU A 216 -0.47 4.43 8.82
N LYS A 217 0.71 5.02 8.59
CA LYS A 217 1.32 5.95 9.54
C LYS A 217 0.50 7.21 9.74
N ASN A 218 -0.02 7.79 8.67
CA ASN A 218 -0.93 8.94 8.78
C ASN A 218 -2.20 8.56 9.56
N PHE A 219 -2.74 7.36 9.33
CA PHE A 219 -3.87 6.85 10.11
C PHE A 219 -3.53 6.66 11.59
N MET A 220 -2.36 6.10 11.90
CA MET A 220 -1.87 5.96 13.28
C MET A 220 -1.68 7.32 13.96
N ALA A 221 -1.11 8.30 13.26
CA ALA A 221 -0.96 9.67 13.76
C ALA A 221 -2.32 10.32 14.04
N TYR A 222 -3.29 10.18 13.13
CA TYR A 222 -4.66 10.64 13.35
C TYR A 222 -5.30 10.01 14.58
N LYS A 223 -5.04 8.74 14.87
CA LYS A 223 -5.49 8.02 16.08
C LYS A 223 -4.63 8.29 17.30
N LYS A 224 -3.59 9.10 17.21
CA LYS A 224 -2.60 9.37 18.28
C LYS A 224 -1.87 8.11 18.77
N LEU A 225 -1.67 7.13 17.88
CA LEU A 225 -0.97 5.87 18.16
C LEU A 225 0.50 5.89 17.72
N GLY A 226 0.94 6.95 17.05
CA GLY A 226 2.31 7.10 16.58
C GLY A 226 2.53 8.42 15.85
N SER A 227 3.72 8.62 15.29
CA SER A 227 4.04 9.76 14.44
C SER A 227 3.61 9.51 13.00
N ASP A 228 3.25 10.56 12.29
CA ASP A 228 3.02 10.52 10.86
C ASP A 228 4.33 10.30 10.09
N MET A 229 4.19 9.79 8.90
CA MET A 229 5.29 9.78 7.95
C MET A 229 5.45 11.18 7.37
N GLY A 230 6.64 11.74 7.47
CA GLY A 230 6.97 13.03 6.88
C GLY A 230 6.67 13.10 5.36
N PRO A 231 6.81 14.27 4.75
CA PRO A 231 6.58 14.42 3.32
C PRO A 231 7.61 13.62 2.52
N LEU A 232 7.13 12.80 1.56
CA LEU A 232 7.95 11.90 0.73
C LEU A 232 9.08 12.59 -0.01
N ASN A 233 8.92 13.88 -0.32
CA ASN A 233 9.96 14.67 -1.00
C ASN A 233 11.20 14.94 -0.13
N LYS A 234 11.15 14.68 1.18
CA LYS A 234 12.31 14.72 2.06
C LYS A 234 13.06 13.37 2.11
N GLU A 235 12.41 12.28 1.72
CA GLU A 235 13.04 10.97 1.67
C GLU A 235 13.97 10.86 0.45
N ARG A 236 15.27 10.59 0.68
CA ARG A 236 16.31 10.57 -0.34
C ARG A 236 17.09 9.27 -0.29
N ILE A 237 17.47 8.77 -1.47
CA ILE A 237 18.42 7.67 -1.59
C ILE A 237 19.84 8.23 -1.49
N SER A 238 20.59 7.80 -0.50
CA SER A 238 21.99 8.19 -0.33
C SER A 238 22.92 7.44 -1.32
N LYS A 239 24.13 7.98 -1.57
CA LYS A 239 25.15 7.29 -2.38
C LYS A 239 25.42 5.87 -1.88
N ARG A 240 25.49 5.68 -0.55
CA ARG A 240 25.74 4.37 0.06
C ARG A 240 24.60 3.39 -0.22
N GLU A 241 23.35 3.83 -0.05
CA GLU A 241 22.16 3.00 -0.32
C GLU A 241 22.10 2.60 -1.80
N PHE A 242 22.40 3.53 -2.71
CA PHE A 242 22.44 3.27 -4.14
C PHE A 242 23.53 2.24 -4.51
N LEU A 243 24.72 2.35 -3.95
CA LEU A 243 25.78 1.35 -4.16
C LEU A 243 25.40 -0.03 -3.61
N ILE A 244 24.70 -0.08 -2.48
CA ILE A 244 24.15 -1.33 -1.93
C ILE A 244 23.13 -1.93 -2.88
N ILE A 245 22.21 -1.13 -3.44
CA ILE A 245 21.21 -1.60 -4.42
C ILE A 245 21.90 -2.20 -5.64
N ILE A 246 22.90 -1.52 -6.21
CA ILE A 246 23.70 -2.03 -7.34
C ILE A 246 24.40 -3.34 -6.96
N GLY A 247 25.08 -3.39 -5.80
CA GLY A 247 25.78 -4.58 -5.34
C GLY A 247 24.84 -5.79 -5.18
N ILE A 248 23.68 -5.59 -4.55
CA ILE A 248 22.67 -6.64 -4.41
C ILE A 248 22.16 -7.07 -5.80
N SER A 249 21.93 -6.13 -6.72
CA SER A 249 21.47 -6.43 -8.07
C SER A 249 22.46 -7.28 -8.85
N ILE A 250 23.75 -7.02 -8.70
CA ILE A 250 24.83 -7.83 -9.31
C ILE A 250 24.84 -9.24 -8.71
N ILE A 251 24.68 -9.37 -7.39
CA ILE A 251 24.64 -10.68 -6.71
C ILE A 251 23.42 -11.47 -7.20
N ILE A 252 22.24 -10.84 -7.27
CA ILE A 252 21.02 -11.46 -7.76
C ILE A 252 21.19 -11.91 -9.22
N TYR A 253 21.78 -11.07 -10.07
CA TYR A 253 22.07 -11.43 -11.46
C TYR A 253 22.89 -12.71 -11.56
N TYR A 254 24.03 -12.76 -10.90
CA TYR A 254 24.90 -13.96 -10.94
C TYR A 254 24.23 -15.20 -10.33
N LEU A 255 23.49 -15.02 -9.24
CA LEU A 255 22.79 -16.11 -8.59
C LEU A 255 21.71 -16.72 -9.50
N ILE A 256 20.88 -15.90 -10.14
CA ILE A 256 19.85 -16.38 -11.05
C ILE A 256 20.48 -16.95 -12.33
N ALA A 257 21.45 -16.28 -12.93
CA ALA A 257 22.12 -16.73 -14.15
C ALA A 257 22.84 -18.08 -13.96
N SER A 258 23.40 -18.33 -12.76
CA SER A 258 24.09 -19.59 -12.45
C SER A 258 23.17 -20.74 -12.07
N THR A 259 21.96 -20.46 -11.57
CA THR A 259 21.06 -21.48 -11.04
C THR A 259 19.88 -21.80 -11.93
N THR A 260 19.58 -20.96 -12.91
CA THR A 260 18.39 -21.11 -13.78
C THR A 260 18.77 -21.11 -15.27
N ALA A 261 17.93 -21.75 -16.07
CA ALA A 261 18.03 -21.72 -17.54
C ALA A 261 17.36 -20.47 -18.16
N ILE A 262 17.16 -19.40 -17.37
CA ILE A 262 16.55 -18.16 -17.87
C ILE A 262 17.59 -17.41 -18.73
N LYS A 263 17.16 -16.88 -19.88
CA LYS A 263 18.04 -16.05 -20.73
C LYS A 263 18.58 -14.86 -19.93
N GLU A 264 19.88 -14.66 -19.96
CA GLU A 264 20.57 -13.58 -19.21
C GLU A 264 20.00 -12.19 -19.53
N GLU A 265 19.60 -11.96 -20.77
CA GLU A 265 18.95 -10.72 -21.22
C GLU A 265 17.68 -10.40 -20.42
N TYR A 266 16.87 -11.41 -20.10
CA TYR A 266 15.64 -11.22 -19.33
C TYR A 266 15.94 -10.83 -17.89
N ILE A 267 16.95 -11.42 -17.29
CA ILE A 267 17.39 -11.09 -15.93
C ILE A 267 17.88 -9.64 -15.90
N LEU A 268 18.75 -9.28 -16.84
CA LEU A 268 19.34 -7.94 -16.92
C LEU A 268 18.28 -6.85 -17.10
N VAL A 269 17.35 -7.05 -18.04
CA VAL A 269 16.30 -6.06 -18.32
C VAL A 269 15.37 -5.86 -17.13
N ASN A 270 15.02 -6.91 -16.39
CA ASN A 270 14.22 -6.79 -15.19
C ASN A 270 14.95 -6.04 -14.06
N ILE A 271 16.23 -6.34 -13.85
CA ILE A 271 17.06 -5.62 -12.87
C ILE A 271 17.16 -4.14 -13.23
N MET A 272 17.44 -3.83 -14.49
CA MET A 272 17.50 -2.45 -14.97
C MET A 272 16.16 -1.73 -14.83
N TRP A 273 15.04 -2.43 -15.07
CA TRP A 273 13.69 -1.89 -14.87
C TRP A 273 13.44 -1.51 -13.41
N ILE A 274 13.80 -2.37 -12.46
CA ILE A 274 13.66 -2.11 -11.03
C ILE A 274 14.52 -0.93 -10.60
N ILE A 275 15.78 -0.88 -11.01
CA ILE A 275 16.70 0.23 -10.71
C ILE A 275 16.15 1.55 -11.27
N ASN A 276 15.70 1.56 -12.52
CA ASN A 276 15.11 2.74 -13.16
C ASN A 276 13.84 3.19 -12.43
N SER A 277 13.01 2.27 -11.96
CA SER A 277 11.82 2.60 -11.17
C SER A 277 12.21 3.29 -9.84
N ILE A 278 13.19 2.77 -9.14
CA ILE A 278 13.71 3.38 -7.90
C ILE A 278 14.25 4.79 -8.16
N LEU A 279 15.04 4.96 -9.22
CA LEU A 279 15.59 6.26 -9.62
C LEU A 279 14.50 7.24 -10.05
N PHE A 280 13.49 6.77 -10.78
CA PHE A 280 12.33 7.55 -11.18
C PHE A 280 11.59 8.13 -9.96
N PHE A 281 11.30 7.30 -8.94
CA PHE A 281 10.65 7.78 -7.71
C PHE A 281 11.53 8.75 -6.92
N ASN A 282 12.85 8.51 -6.85
CA ASN A 282 13.77 9.46 -6.25
C ASN A 282 13.75 10.81 -7.00
N GLY A 283 13.72 10.78 -8.33
CA GLY A 283 13.63 11.98 -9.17
C GLY A 283 12.32 12.73 -9.01
N MET A 284 11.19 12.02 -8.95
CA MET A 284 9.89 12.63 -8.66
C MET A 284 9.90 13.34 -7.28
N ALA A 285 10.46 12.69 -6.26
CA ALA A 285 10.59 13.27 -4.94
C ALA A 285 11.49 14.52 -4.94
N THR A 286 12.58 14.50 -5.72
CA THR A 286 13.47 15.65 -5.89
C THR A 286 12.77 16.81 -6.62
N TYR A 287 12.05 16.51 -7.69
CA TYR A 287 11.24 17.51 -8.39
C TYR A 287 10.20 18.14 -7.46
N ASP A 288 9.46 17.33 -6.72
CA ASP A 288 8.47 17.83 -5.77
C ASP A 288 9.11 18.72 -4.69
N TYR A 289 10.30 18.35 -4.19
CA TYR A 289 11.04 19.17 -3.24
C TYR A 289 11.40 20.53 -3.82
N ILE A 290 11.90 20.58 -5.07
CA ILE A 290 12.27 21.80 -5.74
C ILE A 290 11.07 22.73 -5.95
N ILE A 291 9.94 22.19 -6.42
CA ILE A 291 8.75 23.01 -6.66
C ILE A 291 8.06 23.43 -5.37
N SER A 292 8.09 22.62 -4.32
CA SER A 292 7.48 22.96 -3.03
C SER A 292 8.12 24.16 -2.35
N ARG A 293 9.39 24.43 -2.62
CA ARG A 293 10.11 25.62 -2.11
C ARG A 293 9.77 26.91 -2.84
N ARG A 294 9.29 26.83 -4.08
CA ARG A 294 9.13 28.00 -4.97
C ARG A 294 7.69 28.31 -5.37
N SER A 295 6.75 27.48 -4.97
CA SER A 295 5.37 27.55 -5.47
C SER A 295 4.36 27.44 -4.36
N SER A 296 3.21 28.14 -4.52
CA SER A 296 2.03 27.92 -3.69
C SER A 296 1.48 26.50 -3.92
N ASN A 297 0.66 26.02 -2.98
CA ASN A 297 0.05 24.69 -3.10
C ASN A 297 -0.77 24.51 -4.38
N LEU A 298 -1.48 25.54 -4.82
CA LEU A 298 -2.25 25.52 -6.06
C LEU A 298 -1.34 25.38 -7.29
N THR A 299 -0.30 26.21 -7.38
CA THR A 299 0.68 26.14 -8.48
C THR A 299 1.42 24.80 -8.49
N ARG A 300 1.73 24.24 -7.32
CA ARG A 300 2.32 22.90 -7.19
C ARG A 300 1.39 21.83 -7.73
N GLY A 301 0.09 21.87 -7.38
CA GLY A 301 -0.92 20.95 -7.91
C GLY A 301 -1.04 21.03 -9.43
N MET A 302 -1.09 22.23 -10.00
CA MET A 302 -1.14 22.42 -11.46
C MET A 302 0.09 21.84 -12.17
N ARG A 303 1.31 22.04 -11.63
CA ARG A 303 2.54 21.46 -12.20
C ARG A 303 2.49 19.95 -12.19
N TRP A 304 2.03 19.34 -11.08
CA TRP A 304 1.85 17.91 -11.01
C TRP A 304 0.82 17.38 -12.00
N PHE A 305 -0.27 18.11 -12.21
CA PHE A 305 -1.28 17.75 -13.21
C PHE A 305 -0.66 17.67 -14.62
N PHE A 306 0.14 18.64 -15.04
CA PHE A 306 0.85 18.59 -16.32
C PHE A 306 1.87 17.43 -16.37
N VAL A 307 2.62 17.22 -15.30
CA VAL A 307 3.56 16.10 -15.24
C VAL A 307 2.86 14.76 -15.41
N ILE A 308 1.69 14.56 -14.79
CA ILE A 308 0.93 13.31 -14.91
C ILE A 308 0.44 13.09 -16.33
N ILE A 309 -0.09 14.14 -17.01
CA ILE A 309 -0.54 14.03 -18.40
C ILE A 309 0.61 13.65 -19.33
N PHE A 310 1.78 14.22 -19.12
CA PHE A 310 2.95 14.00 -19.95
C PHE A 310 3.99 13.07 -19.30
N LEU A 311 3.57 12.17 -18.41
CA LEU A 311 4.43 11.33 -17.60
C LEU A 311 5.44 10.54 -18.44
N TYR A 312 5.00 10.02 -19.58
CA TYR A 312 5.86 9.28 -20.51
C TYR A 312 7.09 10.09 -20.94
N PHE A 313 6.92 11.36 -21.31
CA PHE A 313 8.02 12.25 -21.71
C PHE A 313 8.93 12.63 -20.51
N PHE A 314 8.35 12.75 -19.32
CA PHE A 314 9.11 13.09 -18.10
C PHE A 314 9.84 11.92 -17.48
N THR A 315 9.57 10.68 -17.89
CA THR A 315 10.18 9.47 -17.27
C THR A 315 11.70 9.53 -17.27
N ILE A 316 12.31 9.80 -18.43
CA ILE A 316 13.78 9.90 -18.56
C ILE A 316 14.31 11.06 -17.73
N ILE A 317 13.64 12.20 -17.73
CA ILE A 317 14.03 13.39 -16.95
C ILE A 317 14.03 13.06 -15.46
N PHE A 318 13.03 12.35 -14.95
CA PHE A 318 12.99 11.96 -13.55
C PHE A 318 14.08 10.93 -13.20
N ILE A 319 14.39 9.97 -14.05
CA ILE A 319 15.49 9.04 -13.83
C ILE A 319 16.82 9.82 -13.73
N LEU A 320 17.09 10.73 -14.66
CA LEU A 320 18.29 11.56 -14.66
C LEU A 320 18.34 12.47 -13.43
N LEU A 321 17.22 13.09 -13.05
CA LEU A 321 17.12 13.91 -11.85
C LEU A 321 17.35 13.09 -10.58
N GLY A 322 16.85 11.85 -10.55
CA GLY A 322 17.08 10.89 -9.46
C GLY A 322 18.56 10.53 -9.30
N ILE A 323 19.25 10.27 -10.40
CA ILE A 323 20.69 10.03 -10.41
C ILE A 323 21.45 11.29 -9.95
N ALA A 324 21.13 12.44 -10.54
CA ALA A 324 21.78 13.70 -10.21
C ALA A 324 21.63 14.06 -8.72
N ASP A 325 20.45 13.83 -8.12
CA ASP A 325 20.23 14.07 -6.69
C ASP A 325 21.08 13.16 -5.79
N ILE A 326 21.28 11.89 -6.17
CA ILE A 326 22.12 10.96 -5.41
C ILE A 326 23.57 11.48 -5.29
N PHE A 327 24.09 12.12 -6.35
CA PHE A 327 25.47 12.60 -6.39
C PHE A 327 25.60 14.06 -5.93
N ALA A 328 24.70 14.95 -6.36
CA ALA A 328 24.81 16.38 -6.14
C ALA A 328 24.09 16.90 -4.88
N ASP A 329 23.25 16.07 -4.22
CA ASP A 329 22.50 16.43 -3.00
C ASP A 329 21.67 17.72 -3.16
N PHE A 330 20.82 17.78 -4.19
CA PHE A 330 19.98 18.94 -4.46
C PHE A 330 19.04 19.30 -3.30
N ARG A 331 18.68 18.32 -2.47
CA ARG A 331 17.78 18.53 -1.34
C ARG A 331 18.49 19.02 -0.08
N HIS A 332 19.83 18.99 -0.06
CA HIS A 332 20.68 19.44 1.06
C HIS A 332 20.33 18.83 2.43
N ILE A 333 19.70 17.67 2.44
CA ILE A 333 19.22 17.01 3.66
C ILE A 333 20.36 16.67 4.62
N ARG A 334 21.57 16.40 4.11
CA ARG A 334 22.76 16.15 4.93
C ARG A 334 23.20 17.34 5.77
N ARG A 335 22.97 18.59 5.29
CA ARG A 335 23.38 19.80 6.01
C ARG A 335 22.42 20.16 7.13
N GLU A 336 21.13 19.81 6.98
CA GLU A 336 20.12 20.05 8.02
C GLU A 336 20.30 19.08 9.18
N ASN A 337 20.61 17.78 8.91
CA ASN A 337 20.82 16.77 9.96
C ASN A 337 22.21 16.86 10.63
N GLY A 338 23.19 17.52 10.03
CA GLY A 338 24.56 17.68 10.57
C GLY A 338 24.72 18.85 11.53
N ARG A 339 23.64 19.58 11.86
CA ARG A 339 23.64 20.65 12.87
C ARG A 339 23.10 20.22 14.23
N GLU A 340 22.75 18.96 14.38
CA GLU A 340 22.30 18.36 15.65
C GLU A 340 23.40 17.54 16.34
N PHE A 341 24.69 17.87 16.10
CA PHE A 341 25.82 17.33 16.88
C PHE A 341 26.68 18.47 17.41
#